data_566def88bb375fc4e4a4a7a933698607
#
_entry.id   566def88bb375fc4e4a4a7a933698607
#
_cell.length_a   1.000
_cell.length_b   1.000
_cell.length_c   1.000
_cell.angle_alpha   90.00
_cell.angle_beta   90.00
_cell.angle_gamma   90.00
#
_symmetry.space_group_name_H-M   'P 1'
#
loop_
_entity.id
_entity.type
_entity.pdbx_description
1 polymer ?
#
loop_
_entity_poly.entity_id
_entity_poly.type
_entity_poly.pdbx_seq_one_letter_code
_entity_poly.pdbx_strand_id
1 'polypeptide(L)'
;MLRIAIQSKGRLYEETMALLQEADIKIPSSKRILLVQSSNFPVEVLFLRDDDIPQSVANGVADLGIVGENEYVERNEDAEIVKRLGFSKCRLSLAIPKDVDYPGLSWFEGRKIATSYPGILERFMQKNGIKTDIHVITGSVEIAPGISLADAIFDIVSSGSTLVSNRLKEVEVVMKSEALLIGNKNLSEEKKEILNELLFRIEAVKAAEDKKYVLMNIPTEKLGEIIEVLPGMKSPTVMPLAQEGWSSVHTVLDQKCFWEIIGKLKALGAEGILVLPIEKMIL
;
A
#
# COMPACT_ATOMS: atom_id res chain seq x y z
N MET A 1 7.38 19.54 16.62
CA MET A 1 7.45 19.13 15.19
C MET A 1 7.75 17.63 15.12
N LEU A 2 7.07 16.90 14.25
CA LEU A 2 7.20 15.45 14.09
C LEU A 2 8.06 15.14 12.86
N ARG A 3 9.10 14.31 13.00
CA ARG A 3 9.99 13.92 11.89
C ARG A 3 9.59 12.57 11.34
N ILE A 4 9.37 12.51 10.02
CA ILE A 4 8.98 11.29 9.30
C ILE A 4 10.10 10.90 8.33
N ALA A 5 10.71 9.73 8.51
CA ALA A 5 11.66 9.17 7.56
C ALA A 5 10.91 8.46 6.43
N ILE A 6 11.25 8.76 5.18
CA ILE A 6 10.69 8.12 4.00
C ILE A 6 11.79 7.76 2.99
N GLN A 7 11.50 6.84 2.11
CA GLN A 7 12.39 6.49 1.01
C GLN A 7 12.62 7.69 0.08
N SER A 8 13.85 7.88 -0.41
CA SER A 8 14.23 9.03 -1.23
C SER A 8 13.86 8.93 -2.72
N LYS A 9 13.49 7.75 -3.21
CA LYS A 9 13.14 7.46 -4.61
C LYS A 9 12.40 6.12 -4.74
N GLY A 10 11.80 5.88 -5.90
CA GLY A 10 11.11 4.62 -6.21
C GLY A 10 9.62 4.67 -5.88
N ARG A 11 8.94 3.53 -6.09
CA ARG A 11 7.49 3.44 -6.00
C ARG A 11 6.95 3.82 -4.62
N LEU A 12 7.58 3.33 -3.55
CA LEU A 12 7.17 3.65 -2.19
C LEU A 12 7.25 5.16 -1.90
N TYR A 13 8.32 5.83 -2.41
CA TYR A 13 8.44 7.29 -2.33
C TYR A 13 7.28 8.00 -3.05
N GLU A 14 6.98 7.60 -4.30
CA GLU A 14 5.94 8.24 -5.11
C GLU A 14 4.56 8.10 -4.47
N GLU A 15 4.20 6.90 -4.03
CA GLU A 15 2.93 6.63 -3.35
C GLU A 15 2.85 7.31 -1.97
N THR A 16 3.96 7.40 -1.24
CA THR A 16 4.02 8.15 0.04
C THR A 16 3.79 9.64 -0.17
N MET A 17 4.46 10.24 -1.17
CA MET A 17 4.29 11.67 -1.46
C MET A 17 2.88 11.98 -1.96
N ALA A 18 2.27 11.09 -2.73
CA ALA A 18 0.86 11.21 -3.14
C ALA A 18 -0.07 11.18 -1.92
N LEU A 19 0.11 10.22 -1.00
CA LEU A 19 -0.69 10.14 0.23
C LEU A 19 -0.57 11.41 1.08
N LEU A 20 0.65 11.93 1.28
CA LEU A 20 0.86 13.18 2.04
C LEU A 20 0.18 14.37 1.36
N GLN A 21 0.25 14.46 0.04
CA GLN A 21 -0.42 15.50 -0.73
C GLN A 21 -1.95 15.40 -0.63
N GLU A 22 -2.51 14.21 -0.75
CA GLU A 22 -3.94 13.96 -0.59
C GLU A 22 -4.43 14.26 0.83
N ALA A 23 -3.57 14.03 1.85
CA ALA A 23 -3.80 14.43 3.24
C ALA A 23 -3.62 15.94 3.49
N ASP A 24 -3.43 16.75 2.43
CA ASP A 24 -3.14 18.21 2.48
C ASP A 24 -1.89 18.53 3.32
N ILE A 25 -0.84 17.71 3.20
CA ILE A 25 0.47 17.96 3.79
C ILE A 25 1.44 18.32 2.66
N LYS A 26 1.80 19.61 2.60
CA LYS A 26 2.59 20.16 1.50
C LYS A 26 4.07 20.06 1.79
N ILE A 27 4.76 19.16 1.13
CA ILE A 27 6.21 19.00 1.20
C ILE A 27 6.84 19.69 -0.02
N PRO A 28 7.59 20.77 0.17
CA PRO A 28 8.26 21.46 -0.93
C PRO A 28 9.23 20.54 -1.67
N SER A 29 9.16 20.56 -3.01
CA SER A 29 10.08 19.78 -3.83
C SER A 29 11.51 20.33 -3.71
N SER A 30 12.46 19.50 -3.29
CA SER A 30 13.86 19.86 -3.26
C SER A 30 14.74 18.70 -3.73
N LYS A 31 15.47 18.88 -4.82
CA LYS A 31 16.30 17.82 -5.44
C LYS A 31 17.60 17.47 -4.68
N ARG A 32 17.99 18.24 -3.64
CA ARG A 32 19.29 18.08 -2.95
C ARG A 32 19.22 18.17 -1.43
N ILE A 33 18.04 18.39 -0.85
CA ILE A 33 17.87 18.55 0.60
C ILE A 33 17.26 17.26 1.13
N LEU A 34 17.95 16.64 2.09
CA LEU A 34 17.51 15.38 2.69
C LEU A 34 16.51 15.58 3.84
N LEU A 35 16.37 16.79 4.37
CA LEU A 35 15.42 17.14 5.43
C LEU A 35 14.59 18.34 4.99
N VAL A 36 13.29 18.16 4.81
CA VAL A 36 12.39 19.19 4.28
C VAL A 36 11.21 19.37 5.21
N GLN A 37 10.98 20.59 5.66
CA GLN A 37 9.84 20.94 6.49
C GLN A 37 8.58 21.15 5.64
N SER A 38 7.44 20.63 6.10
CA SER A 38 6.15 20.96 5.51
C SER A 38 5.82 22.44 5.67
N SER A 39 5.17 23.02 4.66
CA SER A 39 4.78 24.44 4.67
C SER A 39 3.50 24.72 5.46
N ASN A 40 2.68 23.70 5.76
CA ASN A 40 1.34 23.89 6.32
C ASN A 40 0.96 22.90 7.44
N PHE A 41 1.88 22.01 7.83
CA PHE A 41 1.64 21.02 8.86
C PHE A 41 2.90 20.82 9.72
N PRO A 42 2.83 20.59 11.03
CA PRO A 42 4.00 20.54 11.91
C PRO A 42 4.82 19.25 11.78
N VAL A 43 5.16 18.88 10.54
CA VAL A 43 6.03 17.75 10.21
C VAL A 43 7.22 18.18 9.38
N GLU A 44 8.31 17.44 9.49
CA GLU A 44 9.45 17.48 8.59
C GLU A 44 9.72 16.07 8.04
N VAL A 45 10.10 15.99 6.78
CA VAL A 45 10.37 14.75 6.07
C VAL A 45 11.87 14.57 5.90
N LEU A 46 12.37 13.43 6.37
CA LEU A 46 13.76 12.99 6.22
C LEU A 46 13.83 11.93 5.11
N PHE A 47 14.56 12.21 4.04
CA PHE A 47 14.73 11.29 2.91
C PHE A 47 15.93 10.38 3.14
N LEU A 48 15.68 9.08 3.25
CA LEU A 48 16.69 8.05 3.51
C LEU A 48 16.65 6.94 2.45
N ARG A 49 17.56 5.99 2.58
CA ARG A 49 17.40 4.67 1.96
C ARG A 49 16.38 3.88 2.76
N ASP A 50 15.64 2.97 2.10
CA ASP A 50 14.62 2.15 2.74
C ASP A 50 15.16 1.29 3.88
N ASP A 51 16.35 0.74 3.70
CA ASP A 51 17.04 -0.09 4.67
C ASP A 51 17.52 0.66 5.94
N ASP A 52 17.66 1.99 5.87
CA ASP A 52 18.07 2.84 7.01
C ASP A 52 16.87 3.35 7.85
N ILE A 53 15.65 3.28 7.32
CA ILE A 53 14.46 3.85 7.97
C ILE A 53 14.14 3.17 9.31
N PRO A 54 14.08 1.82 9.43
CA PRO A 54 13.73 1.17 10.69
C PRO A 54 14.69 1.54 11.82
N GLN A 55 16.00 1.51 11.56
CA GLN A 55 17.02 1.88 12.55
C GLN A 55 16.93 3.35 12.95
N SER A 56 16.67 4.25 11.98
CA SER A 56 16.52 5.69 12.25
C SER A 56 15.34 5.97 13.18
N VAL A 57 14.23 5.23 13.03
CA VAL A 57 13.07 5.32 13.92
C VAL A 57 13.39 4.72 15.29
N ALA A 58 13.96 3.53 15.36
CA ALA A 58 14.32 2.87 16.62
C ALA A 58 15.25 3.74 17.47
N ASN A 59 16.25 4.39 16.86
CA ASN A 59 17.22 5.25 17.53
C ASN A 59 16.71 6.69 17.80
N GLY A 60 15.47 7.03 17.43
CA GLY A 60 14.89 8.35 17.65
C GLY A 60 15.46 9.47 16.76
N VAL A 61 16.19 9.13 15.71
CA VAL A 61 16.60 10.09 14.65
C VAL A 61 15.38 10.59 13.89
N ALA A 62 14.43 9.70 13.64
CA ALA A 62 13.08 10.02 13.17
C ALA A 62 12.05 9.55 14.20
N ASP A 63 10.93 10.25 14.28
CA ASP A 63 9.80 9.88 15.14
C ASP A 63 8.95 8.78 14.51
N LEU A 64 8.78 8.89 13.21
CA LEU A 64 8.02 7.96 12.37
C LEU A 64 8.84 7.57 11.14
N GLY A 65 8.46 6.45 10.52
CA GLY A 65 9.02 6.01 9.25
C GLY A 65 7.94 5.40 8.35
N ILE A 66 8.03 5.64 7.04
CA ILE A 66 7.23 4.91 6.06
C ILE A 66 8.16 3.97 5.32
N VAL A 67 7.93 2.67 5.47
CA VAL A 67 8.84 1.61 5.01
C VAL A 67 8.04 0.39 4.53
N GLY A 68 8.60 -0.42 3.65
CA GLY A 68 8.02 -1.71 3.28
C GLY A 68 8.07 -2.70 4.47
N GLU A 69 7.01 -3.47 4.65
CA GLU A 69 6.96 -4.49 5.72
C GLU A 69 8.12 -5.51 5.61
N ASN A 70 8.60 -5.76 4.39
CA ASN A 70 9.81 -6.57 4.15
C ASN A 70 11.05 -6.00 4.85
N GLU A 71 11.32 -4.71 4.72
CA GLU A 71 12.48 -4.07 5.39
C GLU A 71 12.28 -4.01 6.91
N TYR A 72 11.06 -3.71 7.37
CA TYR A 72 10.74 -3.71 8.79
C TYR A 72 11.00 -5.09 9.45
N VAL A 73 10.55 -6.16 8.79
CA VAL A 73 10.74 -7.54 9.28
C VAL A 73 12.19 -8.00 9.12
N GLU A 74 12.88 -7.63 8.04
CA GLU A 74 14.27 -7.98 7.82
C GLU A 74 15.19 -7.37 8.86
N ARG A 75 15.06 -6.05 9.07
CA ARG A 75 15.91 -5.29 10.01
C ARG A 75 15.61 -5.60 11.46
N ASN A 76 14.35 -5.93 11.78
CA ASN A 76 13.91 -6.33 13.12
C ASN A 76 14.34 -5.34 14.23
N GLU A 77 14.25 -4.03 13.93
CA GLU A 77 14.60 -2.94 14.83
C GLU A 77 13.48 -2.66 15.84
N ASP A 78 13.81 -2.00 16.95
CA ASP A 78 12.87 -1.70 18.04
C ASP A 78 11.96 -0.50 17.73
N ALA A 79 11.09 -0.68 16.73
CA ALA A 79 10.04 0.26 16.34
C ALA A 79 8.67 -0.42 16.38
N GLU A 80 7.60 0.34 16.55
CA GLU A 80 6.23 -0.20 16.56
C GLU A 80 5.52 0.06 15.23
N ILE A 81 4.63 -0.84 14.83
CA ILE A 81 3.75 -0.63 13.70
C ILE A 81 2.59 0.25 14.14
N VAL A 82 2.56 1.48 13.64
CA VAL A 82 1.47 2.44 13.91
C VAL A 82 0.28 2.17 12.99
N LYS A 83 0.54 1.96 11.69
CA LYS A 83 -0.54 1.75 10.71
C LYS A 83 -0.04 1.01 9.47
N ARG A 84 -0.90 0.14 8.93
CA ARG A 84 -0.76 -0.43 7.59
C ARG A 84 -1.35 0.54 6.57
N LEU A 85 -0.57 0.92 5.56
CA LEU A 85 -0.96 1.97 4.63
C LEU A 85 -1.67 1.46 3.36
N GLY A 86 -1.60 0.15 3.07
CA GLY A 86 -2.37 -0.50 2.02
C GLY A 86 -1.87 -0.27 0.58
N PHE A 87 -0.72 0.36 0.38
CA PHE A 87 -0.09 0.57 -0.93
C PHE A 87 1.31 -0.07 -1.00
N SER A 88 2.00 0.07 -2.13
CA SER A 88 3.29 -0.58 -2.42
C SER A 88 3.28 -2.10 -2.16
N LYS A 89 2.15 -2.74 -2.41
CA LYS A 89 1.98 -4.18 -2.18
C LYS A 89 2.93 -4.98 -3.06
N CYS A 90 3.60 -5.94 -2.43
CA CYS A 90 4.48 -6.91 -3.07
C CYS A 90 4.51 -8.20 -2.25
N ARG A 91 5.33 -9.15 -2.67
CA ARG A 91 5.59 -10.37 -1.92
C ARG A 91 7.07 -10.73 -1.99
N LEU A 92 7.59 -11.40 -0.99
CA LEU A 92 8.89 -12.04 -1.03
C LEU A 92 8.70 -13.51 -1.35
N SER A 93 9.39 -13.96 -2.38
CA SER A 93 9.17 -15.29 -2.93
C SER A 93 10.49 -15.98 -3.27
N LEU A 94 10.48 -17.30 -3.14
CA LEU A 94 11.51 -18.16 -3.69
C LEU A 94 11.23 -18.39 -5.17
N ALA A 95 12.26 -18.23 -5.98
CA ALA A 95 12.21 -18.49 -7.41
C ALA A 95 13.42 -19.32 -7.87
N ILE A 96 13.18 -20.19 -8.84
CA ILE A 96 14.16 -21.12 -9.41
C ILE A 96 14.21 -20.98 -10.93
N PRO A 97 15.25 -21.48 -11.63
CA PRO A 97 15.25 -21.53 -13.07
C PRO A 97 14.02 -22.24 -13.63
N LYS A 98 13.46 -21.71 -14.72
CA LYS A 98 12.17 -22.15 -15.29
C LYS A 98 12.16 -23.63 -15.67
N ASP A 99 13.31 -24.12 -16.15
CA ASP A 99 13.47 -25.46 -16.68
C ASP A 99 13.77 -26.54 -15.59
N VAL A 100 13.84 -26.11 -14.32
CA VAL A 100 14.07 -27.00 -13.18
C VAL A 100 12.73 -27.51 -12.64
N ASP A 101 12.60 -28.81 -12.42
CA ASP A 101 11.43 -29.38 -11.73
C ASP A 101 11.43 -29.00 -10.24
N TYR A 102 10.26 -28.66 -9.74
CA TYR A 102 10.06 -28.27 -8.35
C TYR A 102 9.13 -29.27 -7.63
N PRO A 103 9.69 -30.23 -6.87
CA PRO A 103 8.87 -31.21 -6.14
C PRO A 103 8.36 -30.70 -4.78
N GLY A 104 8.74 -29.48 -4.36
CA GLY A 104 8.38 -28.88 -3.08
C GLY A 104 9.59 -28.34 -2.32
N LEU A 105 9.35 -27.82 -1.10
CA LEU A 105 10.35 -27.10 -0.29
C LEU A 105 11.65 -27.90 -0.04
N SER A 106 11.59 -29.22 0.05
CA SER A 106 12.78 -30.07 0.23
C SER A 106 13.81 -29.92 -0.90
N TRP A 107 13.40 -29.39 -2.06
CA TRP A 107 14.31 -29.08 -3.14
C TRP A 107 15.42 -28.10 -2.73
N PHE A 108 15.18 -27.22 -1.77
CA PHE A 108 16.15 -26.22 -1.30
C PHE A 108 17.20 -26.79 -0.35
N GLU A 109 17.07 -28.03 0.14
CA GLU A 109 18.05 -28.63 1.07
C GLU A 109 19.47 -28.63 0.46
N GLY A 110 20.43 -28.03 1.16
CA GLY A 110 21.83 -27.91 0.76
C GLY A 110 22.08 -26.98 -0.46
N ARG A 111 21.07 -26.31 -1.00
CA ARG A 111 21.22 -25.43 -2.17
C ARG A 111 21.60 -24.00 -1.76
N LYS A 112 22.25 -23.32 -2.70
CA LYS A 112 22.63 -21.92 -2.56
C LYS A 112 21.51 -21.01 -3.04
N ILE A 113 21.07 -20.08 -2.17
CA ILE A 113 20.01 -19.12 -2.46
C ILE A 113 20.58 -17.70 -2.34
N ALA A 114 20.51 -16.94 -3.44
CA ALA A 114 20.88 -15.53 -3.43
C ALA A 114 19.72 -14.66 -2.95
N THR A 115 20.00 -13.68 -2.08
CA THR A 115 18.98 -12.80 -1.52
C THR A 115 19.54 -11.50 -0.97
N SER A 116 18.70 -10.45 -0.95
CA SER A 116 18.90 -9.23 -0.15
C SER A 116 18.19 -9.28 1.21
N TYR A 117 17.47 -10.40 1.51
CA TYR A 117 16.66 -10.59 2.72
C TYR A 117 17.05 -11.88 3.47
N PRO A 118 18.32 -11.96 3.94
CA PRO A 118 18.82 -13.19 4.57
C PRO A 118 18.07 -13.55 5.85
N GLY A 119 17.68 -12.57 6.68
CA GLY A 119 17.03 -12.83 7.96
C GLY A 119 15.62 -13.41 7.79
N ILE A 120 14.83 -12.92 6.84
CA ILE A 120 13.50 -13.47 6.54
C ILE A 120 13.64 -14.89 5.98
N LEU A 121 14.57 -15.10 5.05
CA LEU A 121 14.83 -16.41 4.44
C LEU A 121 15.27 -17.43 5.49
N GLU A 122 16.22 -17.07 6.34
CA GLU A 122 16.74 -17.96 7.39
C GLU A 122 15.62 -18.42 8.34
N ARG A 123 14.80 -17.48 8.84
CA ARG A 123 13.65 -17.81 9.70
C ARG A 123 12.66 -18.74 9.00
N PHE A 124 12.39 -18.50 7.72
CA PHE A 124 11.49 -19.35 6.94
C PHE A 124 12.04 -20.78 6.77
N MET A 125 13.31 -20.91 6.41
CA MET A 125 13.97 -22.22 6.21
C MET A 125 14.08 -23.00 7.51
N GLN A 126 14.45 -22.35 8.61
CA GLN A 126 14.51 -22.96 9.95
C GLN A 126 13.14 -23.49 10.39
N LYS A 127 12.07 -22.70 10.19
CA LYS A 127 10.69 -23.11 10.52
C LYS A 127 10.25 -24.37 9.77
N ASN A 128 10.78 -24.57 8.55
CA ASN A 128 10.46 -25.73 7.70
C ASN A 128 11.48 -26.87 7.83
N GLY A 129 12.49 -26.74 8.69
CA GLY A 129 13.50 -27.77 8.94
C GLY A 129 14.48 -27.96 7.77
N ILE A 130 14.68 -26.94 6.92
CA ILE A 130 15.51 -26.99 5.72
C ILE A 130 16.80 -26.21 5.96
N LYS A 131 17.95 -26.81 5.61
CA LYS A 131 19.26 -26.16 5.64
C LYS A 131 19.65 -25.69 4.25
N THR A 132 19.95 -24.40 4.10
CA THR A 132 20.35 -23.80 2.82
C THR A 132 21.65 -23.01 2.99
N ASP A 133 22.38 -22.82 1.91
CA ASP A 133 23.51 -21.88 1.84
C ASP A 133 22.98 -20.51 1.37
N ILE A 134 22.94 -19.54 2.27
CA ILE A 134 22.40 -18.18 1.99
C ILE A 134 23.51 -17.28 1.48
N HIS A 135 23.41 -16.85 0.23
CA HIS A 135 24.35 -15.94 -0.42
C HIS A 135 23.77 -14.51 -0.47
N VAL A 136 24.28 -13.63 0.40
CA VAL A 136 23.77 -12.26 0.52
C VAL A 136 24.33 -11.39 -0.60
N ILE A 137 23.44 -10.78 -1.40
CA ILE A 137 23.80 -9.80 -2.42
C ILE A 137 22.86 -8.60 -2.34
N THR A 138 23.37 -7.40 -2.70
CA THR A 138 22.60 -6.16 -2.68
C THR A 138 22.24 -5.74 -4.11
N GLY A 139 20.98 -6.01 -4.49
CA GLY A 139 20.45 -5.70 -5.83
C GLY A 139 20.81 -6.71 -6.92
N SER A 140 20.05 -6.70 -8.00
CA SER A 140 20.17 -7.62 -9.15
C SER A 140 20.21 -9.09 -8.77
N VAL A 141 19.44 -9.48 -7.76
CA VAL A 141 19.37 -10.85 -7.23
C VAL A 141 18.94 -11.84 -8.31
N GLU A 142 18.07 -11.42 -9.20
CA GLU A 142 17.48 -12.20 -10.29
C GLU A 142 18.49 -12.75 -11.32
N ILE A 143 19.69 -12.17 -11.41
CA ILE A 143 20.72 -12.67 -12.34
C ILE A 143 21.51 -13.85 -11.79
N ALA A 144 21.50 -14.04 -10.46
CA ALA A 144 22.39 -14.97 -9.78
C ALA A 144 22.36 -16.41 -10.32
N PRO A 145 21.18 -17.03 -10.62
CA PRO A 145 21.14 -18.36 -11.21
C PRO A 145 21.71 -18.42 -12.63
N GLY A 146 21.46 -17.37 -13.43
CA GLY A 146 21.94 -17.29 -14.81
C GLY A 146 23.47 -17.25 -14.95
N ILE A 147 24.18 -16.77 -13.92
CA ILE A 147 25.64 -16.70 -13.86
C ILE A 147 26.25 -17.77 -12.94
N SER A 148 25.47 -18.76 -12.53
CA SER A 148 25.89 -19.86 -11.64
C SER A 148 26.40 -19.41 -10.26
N LEU A 149 25.95 -18.26 -9.78
CA LEU A 149 26.27 -17.75 -8.45
C LEU A 149 25.42 -18.42 -7.38
N ALA A 150 24.18 -18.80 -7.70
CA ALA A 150 23.25 -19.49 -6.81
C ALA A 150 22.35 -20.44 -7.60
N ASP A 151 21.72 -21.41 -6.93
CA ASP A 151 20.75 -22.34 -7.52
C ASP A 151 19.35 -21.71 -7.61
N ALA A 152 19.06 -20.78 -6.70
CA ALA A 152 17.76 -20.12 -6.56
C ALA A 152 17.94 -18.70 -6.05
N ILE A 153 16.83 -17.96 -6.05
CA ILE A 153 16.76 -16.63 -5.44
C ILE A 153 15.61 -16.54 -4.43
N PHE A 154 15.76 -15.63 -3.48
CA PHE A 154 14.70 -15.15 -2.63
C PHE A 154 14.66 -13.62 -2.71
N ASP A 155 13.61 -13.07 -3.28
CA ASP A 155 13.55 -11.64 -3.57
C ASP A 155 12.13 -11.10 -3.62
N ILE A 156 12.00 -9.77 -3.73
CA ILE A 156 10.72 -9.07 -3.92
C ILE A 156 10.16 -9.37 -5.31
N VAL A 157 8.90 -9.77 -5.32
CA VAL A 157 8.10 -9.96 -6.53
C VAL A 157 6.87 -9.06 -6.48
N SER A 158 6.76 -8.14 -7.43
CA SER A 158 5.57 -7.33 -7.63
C SER A 158 4.71 -7.93 -8.73
N SER A 159 5.01 -7.65 -10.00
CA SER A 159 4.31 -8.24 -11.16
C SER A 159 4.87 -9.61 -11.61
N GLY A 160 6.11 -9.91 -11.24
CA GLY A 160 6.84 -11.10 -11.70
C GLY A 160 7.52 -10.93 -13.06
N SER A 161 7.42 -9.79 -13.72
CA SER A 161 8.03 -9.56 -15.04
C SER A 161 9.55 -9.74 -15.03
N THR A 162 10.23 -9.28 -13.98
CA THR A 162 11.68 -9.44 -13.81
C THR A 162 12.08 -10.92 -13.73
N LEU A 163 11.30 -11.76 -13.02
CA LEU A 163 11.56 -13.20 -12.97
C LEU A 163 11.46 -13.82 -14.37
N VAL A 164 10.40 -13.51 -15.11
CA VAL A 164 10.19 -14.04 -16.46
C VAL A 164 11.32 -13.63 -17.40
N SER A 165 11.76 -12.38 -17.35
CA SER A 165 12.87 -11.85 -18.17
C SER A 165 14.20 -12.55 -17.88
N ASN A 166 14.40 -13.04 -16.65
CA ASN A 166 15.60 -13.79 -16.24
C ASN A 166 15.42 -15.31 -16.26
N ARG A 167 14.37 -15.81 -16.94
CA ARG A 167 14.06 -17.24 -17.05
C ARG A 167 13.88 -17.95 -15.70
N LEU A 168 13.29 -17.23 -14.74
CA LEU A 168 12.95 -17.76 -13.43
C LEU A 168 11.44 -18.00 -13.33
N LYS A 169 11.05 -18.91 -12.45
CA LYS A 169 9.67 -19.13 -12.01
C LYS A 169 9.57 -19.03 -10.50
N GLU A 170 8.56 -18.34 -10.05
CA GLU A 170 8.17 -18.28 -8.64
C GLU A 170 7.61 -19.63 -8.21
N VAL A 171 8.08 -20.15 -7.08
CA VAL A 171 7.67 -21.46 -6.56
C VAL A 171 7.05 -21.42 -5.17
N GLU A 172 7.49 -20.50 -4.31
CA GLU A 172 6.95 -20.33 -2.95
C GLU A 172 6.81 -18.85 -2.60
N VAL A 173 5.65 -18.46 -2.10
CA VAL A 173 5.43 -17.13 -1.50
C VAL A 173 5.68 -17.23 0.00
N VAL A 174 6.75 -16.62 0.48
CA VAL A 174 7.15 -16.65 1.88
C VAL A 174 6.44 -15.59 2.71
N MET A 175 6.31 -14.37 2.16
CA MET A 175 5.74 -13.24 2.87
C MET A 175 5.05 -12.27 1.88
N LYS A 176 3.88 -11.75 2.26
CA LYS A 176 3.29 -10.57 1.61
C LYS A 176 3.75 -9.34 2.35
N SER A 177 3.95 -8.25 1.61
CA SER A 177 4.43 -6.98 2.14
C SER A 177 3.63 -5.82 1.56
N GLU A 178 3.45 -4.79 2.37
CA GLU A 178 2.86 -3.50 2.01
C GLU A 178 3.60 -2.37 2.75
N ALA A 179 3.30 -1.13 2.42
CA ALA A 179 3.81 0.02 3.14
C ALA A 179 3.28 0.07 4.58
N LEU A 180 4.19 0.28 5.54
CA LEU A 180 3.89 0.50 6.95
C LEU A 180 4.27 1.91 7.36
N LEU A 181 3.45 2.52 8.21
CA LEU A 181 3.87 3.62 9.07
C LEU A 181 4.35 2.99 10.39
N ILE A 182 5.62 3.15 10.68
CA ILE A 182 6.25 2.70 11.94
C ILE A 182 6.58 3.90 12.82
N GLY A 183 6.65 3.71 14.12
CA GLY A 183 6.89 4.76 15.11
C GLY A 183 7.93 4.39 16.15
N ASN A 184 8.61 5.42 16.66
CA ASN A 184 9.42 5.28 17.86
C ASN A 184 8.50 5.14 19.09
N LYS A 185 8.81 4.19 19.96
CA LYS A 185 7.99 3.88 21.16
C LYS A 185 7.97 5.00 22.19
N ASN A 186 8.91 5.94 22.12
CA ASN A 186 9.12 6.98 23.14
C ASN A 186 8.73 8.38 22.62
N LEU A 187 7.58 8.51 21.95
CA LEU A 187 7.09 9.81 21.49
C LEU A 187 6.58 10.65 22.68
N SER A 188 6.92 11.96 22.69
CA SER A 188 6.33 12.91 23.64
C SER A 188 4.84 13.12 23.36
N GLU A 189 4.07 13.56 24.35
CA GLU A 189 2.63 13.80 24.19
C GLU A 189 2.34 14.81 23.09
N GLU A 190 3.13 15.89 22.96
CA GLU A 190 3.01 16.85 21.85
C GLU A 190 3.15 16.17 20.48
N LYS A 191 4.09 15.23 20.34
CA LYS A 191 4.29 14.49 19.09
C LYS A 191 3.18 13.47 18.81
N LYS A 192 2.61 12.89 19.86
CA LYS A 192 1.43 12.01 19.75
C LYS A 192 0.20 12.77 19.25
N GLU A 193 0.00 14.01 19.71
CA GLU A 193 -1.10 14.86 19.20
C GLU A 193 -0.94 15.13 17.69
N ILE A 194 0.27 15.46 17.23
CA ILE A 194 0.54 15.65 15.80
C ILE A 194 0.34 14.34 15.04
N LEU A 195 0.77 13.20 15.59
CA LEU A 195 0.56 11.88 14.99
C LEU A 195 -0.94 11.56 14.86
N ASN A 196 -1.74 11.84 15.87
CA ASN A 196 -3.19 11.61 15.82
C ASN A 196 -3.86 12.44 14.73
N GLU A 197 -3.46 13.71 14.57
CA GLU A 197 -3.96 14.55 13.49
C GLU A 197 -3.49 14.03 12.10
N LEU A 198 -2.26 13.57 11.98
CA LEU A 198 -1.75 12.93 10.77
C LEU A 198 -2.55 11.67 10.42
N LEU A 199 -2.78 10.80 11.40
CA LEU A 199 -3.57 9.58 11.21
C LEU A 199 -5.01 9.87 10.81
N PHE A 200 -5.64 10.86 11.43
CA PHE A 200 -6.99 11.30 11.07
C PHE A 200 -7.07 11.72 9.60
N ARG A 201 -6.09 12.50 9.11
CA ARG A 201 -6.03 12.91 7.70
C ARG A 201 -5.81 11.74 6.75
N ILE A 202 -4.88 10.84 7.10
CA ILE A 202 -4.63 9.62 6.33
C ILE A 202 -5.89 8.74 6.27
N GLU A 203 -6.62 8.61 7.38
CA GLU A 203 -7.86 7.84 7.43
C GLU A 203 -8.96 8.45 6.56
N ALA A 204 -9.10 9.78 6.58
CA ALA A 204 -10.07 10.48 5.73
C ALA A 204 -9.79 10.27 4.23
N VAL A 205 -8.51 10.26 3.81
CA VAL A 205 -8.09 9.92 2.45
C VAL A 205 -8.41 8.46 2.12
N LYS A 206 -8.01 7.53 3.01
CA LYS A 206 -8.23 6.10 2.82
C LYS A 206 -9.70 5.70 2.80
N ALA A 207 -10.54 6.35 3.59
CA ALA A 207 -11.97 6.12 3.60
C ALA A 207 -12.65 6.55 2.28
N ALA A 208 -12.07 7.54 1.57
CA ALA A 208 -12.54 8.00 0.28
C ALA A 208 -12.00 7.17 -0.91
N GLU A 209 -10.95 6.37 -0.70
CA GLU A 209 -10.35 5.53 -1.73
C GLU A 209 -11.40 4.60 -2.35
N ASP A 210 -11.46 4.55 -3.68
CA ASP A 210 -12.45 3.79 -4.45
C ASP A 210 -13.93 4.17 -4.22
N LYS A 211 -14.22 5.24 -3.47
CA LYS A 211 -15.59 5.77 -3.31
C LYS A 211 -15.90 6.82 -4.35
N LYS A 212 -17.16 6.83 -4.80
CA LYS A 212 -17.70 7.82 -5.72
C LYS A 212 -18.97 8.40 -5.15
N TYR A 213 -19.10 9.72 -5.28
CA TYR A 213 -20.37 10.40 -5.07
C TYR A 213 -21.16 10.33 -6.36
N VAL A 214 -22.30 9.67 -6.31
CA VAL A 214 -23.18 9.47 -7.46
C VAL A 214 -24.44 10.27 -7.27
N LEU A 215 -24.77 11.08 -8.26
CA LEU A 215 -26.02 11.84 -8.37
C LEU A 215 -26.74 11.36 -9.64
N MET A 216 -28.05 11.17 -9.56
CA MET A 216 -28.88 10.80 -10.70
C MET A 216 -30.28 11.37 -10.56
N ASN A 217 -30.93 11.66 -11.69
CA ASN A 217 -32.34 12.01 -11.76
C ASN A 217 -33.14 10.74 -12.05
N ILE A 218 -34.26 10.58 -11.36
CA ILE A 218 -35.12 9.40 -11.49
C ILE A 218 -36.60 9.77 -11.53
N PRO A 219 -37.46 8.98 -12.17
CA PRO A 219 -38.90 9.08 -11.95
C PRO A 219 -39.21 8.80 -10.47
N THR A 220 -39.96 9.71 -9.81
CA THR A 220 -40.26 9.57 -8.36
C THR A 220 -41.01 8.28 -8.04
N GLU A 221 -41.84 7.78 -8.94
CA GLU A 221 -42.56 6.50 -8.82
C GLU A 221 -41.62 5.29 -8.76
N LYS A 222 -40.39 5.38 -9.32
CA LYS A 222 -39.36 4.34 -9.32
C LYS A 222 -38.41 4.41 -8.13
N LEU A 223 -38.58 5.37 -7.22
CA LEU A 223 -37.68 5.61 -6.11
C LEU A 223 -37.45 4.37 -5.24
N GLY A 224 -38.52 3.63 -4.91
CA GLY A 224 -38.42 2.41 -4.10
C GLY A 224 -37.55 1.34 -4.75
N GLU A 225 -37.79 1.04 -6.03
CA GLU A 225 -37.05 0.05 -6.81
C GLU A 225 -35.57 0.46 -6.95
N ILE A 226 -35.29 1.74 -7.11
CA ILE A 226 -33.92 2.27 -7.24
C ILE A 226 -33.17 2.19 -5.91
N ILE A 227 -33.83 2.51 -4.78
CA ILE A 227 -33.22 2.39 -3.44
C ILE A 227 -32.84 0.94 -3.14
N GLU A 228 -33.62 -0.04 -3.54
CA GLU A 228 -33.32 -1.48 -3.36
C GLU A 228 -32.07 -1.92 -4.15
N VAL A 229 -31.81 -1.29 -5.30
CA VAL A 229 -30.63 -1.60 -6.12
C VAL A 229 -29.37 -0.90 -5.62
N LEU A 230 -29.50 0.21 -4.87
CA LEU A 230 -28.38 1.02 -4.41
C LEU A 230 -27.76 0.46 -3.11
N PRO A 231 -26.55 -0.13 -3.14
CA PRO A 231 -25.85 -0.57 -1.94
C PRO A 231 -25.19 0.62 -1.22
N GLY A 232 -25.98 1.64 -0.89
CA GLY A 232 -25.45 2.89 -0.31
C GLY A 232 -25.12 2.80 1.19
N MET A 233 -24.35 3.77 1.71
CA MET A 233 -23.85 3.88 3.09
C MET A 233 -24.99 4.14 4.04
N LYS A 234 -25.99 3.88 4.34
CA LYS A 234 -27.18 4.08 5.18
C LYS A 234 -28.42 4.25 4.31
N SER A 235 -28.57 5.44 3.71
CA SER A 235 -29.73 5.78 2.91
C SER A 235 -29.31 6.87 1.92
N PRO A 236 -29.79 6.84 0.66
CA PRO A 236 -29.54 7.93 -0.27
C PRO A 236 -30.27 9.18 0.17
N THR A 237 -29.71 10.36 -0.20
CA THR A 237 -30.42 11.63 -0.10
C THR A 237 -31.34 11.76 -1.30
N VAL A 238 -32.60 12.11 -1.08
CA VAL A 238 -33.59 12.30 -2.13
C VAL A 238 -34.11 13.73 -2.09
N MET A 239 -34.09 14.41 -3.24
CA MET A 239 -34.61 15.78 -3.40
C MET A 239 -35.59 15.85 -4.59
N PRO A 240 -36.74 16.54 -4.46
CA PRO A 240 -37.62 16.73 -5.59
C PRO A 240 -36.96 17.65 -6.60
N LEU A 241 -37.15 17.40 -7.89
CA LEU A 241 -36.75 18.29 -8.96
C LEU A 241 -37.86 19.33 -9.23
N ALA A 242 -37.49 20.42 -9.90
CA ALA A 242 -38.47 21.41 -10.38
C ALA A 242 -39.49 20.82 -11.39
N GLN A 243 -39.08 19.76 -12.08
CA GLN A 243 -39.96 18.99 -12.94
C GLN A 243 -40.80 18.04 -12.07
N GLU A 244 -42.10 18.18 -12.11
CA GLU A 244 -43.06 17.32 -11.39
C GLU A 244 -42.88 15.86 -11.78
N GLY A 245 -42.96 14.93 -10.80
CA GLY A 245 -42.78 13.50 -11.00
C GLY A 245 -41.33 13.04 -11.07
N TRP A 246 -40.36 13.94 -10.86
CA TRP A 246 -38.95 13.62 -10.86
C TRP A 246 -38.23 13.95 -9.55
N SER A 247 -37.29 13.10 -9.17
CA SER A 247 -36.44 13.28 -7.98
C SER A 247 -34.97 13.13 -8.32
N SER A 248 -34.12 13.86 -7.62
CA SER A 248 -32.68 13.67 -7.64
C SER A 248 -32.27 12.79 -6.47
N VAL A 249 -31.50 11.74 -6.75
CA VAL A 249 -30.97 10.79 -5.77
C VAL A 249 -29.46 10.92 -5.69
N HIS A 250 -28.96 11.10 -4.46
CA HIS A 250 -27.54 11.25 -4.20
C HIS A 250 -27.06 10.14 -3.25
N THR A 251 -25.97 9.50 -3.58
CA THR A 251 -25.41 8.40 -2.77
C THR A 251 -23.90 8.29 -2.92
N VAL A 252 -23.27 7.59 -1.98
CA VAL A 252 -21.85 7.19 -2.07
C VAL A 252 -21.79 5.71 -2.36
N LEU A 253 -21.06 5.34 -3.41
CA LEU A 253 -20.90 3.95 -3.86
C LEU A 253 -19.42 3.59 -4.05
N ASP A 254 -19.09 2.32 -3.89
CA ASP A 254 -17.83 1.78 -4.40
C ASP A 254 -17.80 1.83 -5.92
N GLN A 255 -16.68 2.24 -6.49
CA GLN A 255 -16.51 2.33 -7.94
C GLN A 255 -16.81 1.01 -8.66
N LYS A 256 -16.49 -0.13 -8.06
CA LYS A 256 -16.81 -1.45 -8.61
C LYS A 256 -18.32 -1.68 -8.63
N CYS A 257 -19.00 -1.45 -7.52
CA CYS A 257 -20.45 -1.59 -7.42
C CYS A 257 -21.19 -0.72 -8.43
N PHE A 258 -20.72 0.50 -8.71
CA PHE A 258 -21.33 1.39 -9.70
C PHE A 258 -21.44 0.72 -11.07
N TRP A 259 -20.37 0.09 -11.57
CA TRP A 259 -20.39 -0.56 -12.88
C TRP A 259 -21.29 -1.80 -12.93
N GLU A 260 -21.50 -2.46 -11.80
CA GLU A 260 -22.40 -3.63 -11.70
C GLU A 260 -23.88 -3.25 -11.73
N ILE A 261 -24.23 -2.07 -11.22
CA ILE A 261 -25.64 -1.64 -11.07
C ILE A 261 -26.11 -0.63 -12.12
N ILE A 262 -25.19 0.05 -12.84
CA ILE A 262 -25.55 1.13 -13.76
C ILE A 262 -26.56 0.72 -14.82
N GLY A 263 -26.47 -0.50 -15.34
CA GLY A 263 -27.44 -1.04 -16.30
C GLY A 263 -28.86 -1.14 -15.74
N LYS A 264 -28.99 -1.58 -14.48
CA LYS A 264 -30.27 -1.68 -13.78
C LYS A 264 -30.86 -0.30 -13.51
N LEU A 265 -30.03 0.63 -13.05
CA LEU A 265 -30.46 2.02 -12.80
C LEU A 265 -31.00 2.67 -14.06
N LYS A 266 -30.33 2.52 -15.20
CA LYS A 266 -30.80 3.01 -16.50
C LYS A 266 -32.11 2.34 -16.94
N ALA A 267 -32.27 1.04 -16.73
CA ALA A 267 -33.50 0.33 -17.06
C ALA A 267 -34.68 0.79 -16.21
N LEU A 268 -34.45 1.27 -14.99
CA LEU A 268 -35.43 1.87 -14.10
C LEU A 268 -35.72 3.36 -14.43
N GLY A 269 -35.10 3.90 -15.48
CA GLY A 269 -35.34 5.27 -15.93
C GLY A 269 -34.42 6.31 -15.31
N ALA A 270 -33.33 5.90 -14.65
CA ALA A 270 -32.32 6.85 -14.16
C ALA A 270 -31.59 7.54 -15.32
N GLU A 271 -31.49 8.86 -15.27
CA GLU A 271 -30.84 9.71 -16.27
C GLU A 271 -30.00 10.80 -15.59
N GLY A 272 -29.22 11.55 -16.38
CA GLY A 272 -28.39 12.62 -15.85
C GLY A 272 -27.40 12.14 -14.78
N ILE A 273 -26.89 10.92 -14.92
CA ILE A 273 -26.06 10.28 -13.89
C ILE A 273 -24.66 10.91 -13.88
N LEU A 274 -24.30 11.54 -12.76
CA LEU A 274 -22.99 12.12 -12.52
C LEU A 274 -22.23 11.27 -11.50
N VAL A 275 -20.95 11.03 -11.77
CA VAL A 275 -20.04 10.24 -10.90
C VAL A 275 -18.83 11.11 -10.59
N LEU A 276 -18.72 11.55 -9.35
CA LEU A 276 -17.66 12.45 -8.89
C LEU A 276 -16.69 11.71 -7.97
N PRO A 277 -15.38 11.97 -8.06
CA PRO A 277 -14.43 11.47 -7.09
C PRO A 277 -14.68 12.13 -5.73
N ILE A 278 -14.42 11.38 -4.66
CA ILE A 278 -14.41 11.88 -3.28
C ILE A 278 -12.96 11.98 -2.86
N GLU A 279 -12.50 13.16 -2.46
CA GLU A 279 -11.13 13.38 -2.05
C GLU A 279 -10.88 12.90 -0.61
N LYS A 280 -11.84 13.15 0.27
CA LYS A 280 -11.75 12.83 1.70
C LYS A 280 -13.12 12.44 2.23
N MET A 281 -13.15 11.46 3.14
CA MET A 281 -14.39 11.04 3.78
C MET A 281 -14.12 10.76 5.26
N ILE A 282 -14.94 11.34 6.12
CA ILE A 282 -14.90 11.11 7.57
C ILE A 282 -16.11 10.23 7.92
N LEU A 283 -15.85 9.07 8.53
CA LEU A 283 -16.86 8.08 8.91
C LEU A 283 -17.32 8.27 10.35
#